data_9f34be237428beddc88bdab568d7aa37
#
_entry.id   9f34be237428beddc88bdab568d7aa37
#
_cell.length_a   1.000
_cell.length_b   1.000
_cell.length_c   1.000
_cell.angle_alpha   90.00
_cell.angle_beta   90.00
_cell.angle_gamma   90.00
#
_symmetry.space_group_name_H-M   'P 1'
#
loop_
_entity.id
_entity.type
_entity.pdbx_description
1 polymer ?
#
loop_
_entity_poly.entity_id
_entity_poly.type
_entity_poly.pdbx_seq_one_letter_code
_entity_poly.pdbx_strand_id
1 'polypeptide(L)'
;MKIIVWNSQDKCVADYHRLIRGCDVLCLLDCGQWTVPMYALQIQKGLFHWKVEPEGLSYDIFYCLEKVAFVCRDGLYSGESVLYSIHSNIGSLIGIRLQDDFWLFAHHEPNLVNAYHIGEFYLREISDRFRKAAFIADFKKKSYSWVQETVGKLYCIALPEGYYPHTVNYLFTIHVACTDLYLLEGYSETSNQPTFFELDI
;
A
#
# COMPACT_ATOMS: atom_id res chain seq x y z
N MET A 1 7.22 9.31 9.18
CA MET A 1 7.34 8.64 7.83
C MET A 1 6.21 9.10 6.94
N LYS A 2 6.52 9.51 5.72
CA LYS A 2 5.55 10.01 4.74
C LYS A 2 5.21 8.92 3.74
N ILE A 3 3.94 8.55 3.64
CA ILE A 3 3.46 7.50 2.74
C ILE A 3 2.43 8.09 1.80
N ILE A 4 2.57 7.83 0.51
CA ILE A 4 1.53 8.12 -0.48
C ILE A 4 0.94 6.79 -0.93
N VAL A 5 -0.38 6.69 -0.92
CA VAL A 5 -1.13 5.53 -1.41
C VAL A 5 -1.94 5.94 -2.63
N TRP A 6 -1.82 5.18 -3.70
CA TRP A 6 -2.56 5.43 -4.92
C TRP A 6 -3.04 4.14 -5.59
N ASN A 7 -4.35 4.00 -5.75
CA ASN A 7 -4.91 3.04 -6.68
C ASN A 7 -4.82 3.65 -8.08
N SER A 8 -3.80 3.25 -8.84
CA SER A 8 -3.41 3.92 -10.07
C SER A 8 -4.18 3.47 -11.31
N GLN A 9 -4.92 2.36 -11.24
CA GLN A 9 -5.72 1.83 -12.35
C GLN A 9 -4.92 1.74 -13.67
N ASP A 10 -3.76 1.08 -13.63
CA ASP A 10 -2.84 0.91 -14.77
C ASP A 10 -2.22 2.20 -15.34
N LYS A 11 -2.14 3.29 -14.56
CA LYS A 11 -1.58 4.55 -15.04
C LYS A 11 -0.07 4.57 -15.18
N CYS A 12 0.39 5.54 -15.96
CA CYS A 12 1.74 5.67 -16.44
C CYS A 12 2.78 5.89 -15.33
N VAL A 13 3.92 5.20 -15.47
CA VAL A 13 5.10 5.31 -14.60
C VAL A 13 5.61 6.75 -14.41
N ALA A 14 5.38 7.66 -15.37
CA ALA A 14 5.81 9.06 -15.26
C ALA A 14 5.20 9.79 -14.05
N ASP A 15 3.98 9.45 -13.66
CA ASP A 15 3.33 10.05 -12.50
C ASP A 15 3.94 9.55 -11.18
N TYR A 16 4.50 8.33 -11.16
CA TYR A 16 5.13 7.77 -9.97
C TYR A 16 6.38 8.54 -9.56
N HIS A 17 7.19 8.99 -10.53
CA HIS A 17 8.39 9.79 -10.26
C HIS A 17 8.06 11.13 -9.60
N ARG A 18 6.92 11.72 -9.93
CA ARG A 18 6.46 12.95 -9.30
C ARG A 18 6.04 12.71 -7.85
N LEU A 19 5.30 11.65 -7.59
CA LEU A 19 4.78 11.31 -6.27
C LEU A 19 5.87 10.93 -5.28
N ILE A 20 6.83 10.07 -5.70
CA ILE A 20 7.85 9.54 -4.80
C ILE A 20 8.79 10.61 -4.26
N ARG A 21 8.96 11.74 -4.95
CA ARG A 21 9.76 12.86 -4.45
C ARG A 21 9.16 13.51 -3.20
N GLY A 22 7.84 13.40 -3.02
CA GLY A 22 7.12 13.98 -1.89
C GLY A 22 6.96 13.06 -0.68
N CYS A 23 7.43 11.80 -0.76
CA CYS A 23 7.23 10.82 0.30
C CYS A 23 8.46 9.93 0.53
N ASP A 24 8.40 9.14 1.59
CA ASP A 24 9.39 8.12 1.92
C ASP A 24 9.04 6.78 1.27
N VAL A 25 7.74 6.48 1.18
CA VAL A 25 7.19 5.29 0.54
C VAL A 25 6.00 5.67 -0.33
N LEU A 26 6.01 5.20 -1.59
CA LEU A 26 4.85 5.22 -2.47
C LEU A 26 4.28 3.80 -2.54
N CYS A 27 3.03 3.63 -2.14
CA CYS A 27 2.29 2.39 -2.25
C CYS A 27 1.32 2.48 -3.43
N LEU A 28 1.48 1.61 -4.39
CA LEU A 28 0.63 1.55 -5.58
C LEU A 28 -0.26 0.32 -5.51
N LEU A 29 -1.56 0.55 -5.60
CA LEU A 29 -2.58 -0.48 -5.70
C LEU A 29 -3.12 -0.47 -7.12
N ASP A 30 -3.44 -1.64 -7.68
CA ASP A 30 -3.85 -1.81 -9.08
C ASP A 30 -2.88 -1.11 -10.06
N CYS A 31 -1.58 -1.30 -9.84
CA CYS A 31 -0.53 -0.60 -10.58
C CYS A 31 -0.24 -1.19 -11.98
N GLY A 32 -1.02 -2.16 -12.41
CA GLY A 32 -0.84 -2.82 -13.70
C GLY A 32 0.30 -3.82 -13.72
N GLN A 33 0.61 -4.29 -14.92
CA GLN A 33 1.71 -5.21 -15.15
C GLN A 33 3.00 -4.44 -15.46
N TRP A 34 3.95 -4.52 -14.54
CA TRP A 34 5.26 -3.95 -14.75
C TRP A 34 6.20 -4.93 -15.45
N THR A 35 7.06 -4.41 -16.31
CA THR A 35 8.18 -5.19 -16.84
C THR A 35 9.22 -5.37 -15.75
N VAL A 36 9.33 -6.59 -15.23
CA VAL A 36 10.34 -6.95 -14.23
C VAL A 36 11.72 -7.00 -14.90
N PRO A 37 12.70 -6.21 -14.44
CA PRO A 37 14.04 -6.25 -15.02
C PRO A 37 14.71 -7.62 -14.83
N MET A 38 15.60 -8.01 -15.76
CA MET A 38 16.33 -9.29 -15.67
C MET A 38 17.21 -9.40 -14.41
N TYR A 39 17.63 -8.27 -13.85
CA TYR A 39 18.45 -8.22 -12.63
C TYR A 39 17.60 -8.17 -11.34
N ALA A 40 16.29 -8.14 -11.43
CA ALA A 40 15.44 -8.15 -10.25
C ALA A 40 15.58 -9.47 -9.47
N LEU A 41 15.68 -9.35 -8.17
CA LEU A 41 15.67 -10.49 -7.27
C LEU A 41 14.23 -10.98 -7.07
N GLN A 42 13.97 -12.22 -7.40
CA GLN A 42 12.71 -12.87 -7.01
C GLN A 42 12.83 -13.34 -5.55
N ILE A 43 12.20 -12.62 -4.61
CA ILE A 43 12.23 -12.96 -3.18
C ILE A 43 11.36 -14.17 -2.89
N GLN A 44 10.15 -14.18 -3.43
CA GLN A 44 9.18 -15.27 -3.38
C GLN A 44 8.49 -15.39 -4.73
N LYS A 45 7.78 -16.50 -4.97
CA LYS A 45 7.01 -16.68 -6.21
C LYS A 45 6.00 -15.53 -6.35
N GLY A 46 6.19 -14.68 -7.37
CA GLY A 46 5.32 -13.54 -7.66
C GLY A 46 5.71 -12.23 -6.94
N LEU A 47 6.73 -12.22 -6.08
CA LEU A 47 7.28 -11.02 -5.46
C LEU A 47 8.70 -10.76 -5.92
N PHE A 48 8.92 -9.58 -6.47
CA PHE A 48 10.20 -9.14 -7.02
C PHE A 48 10.69 -7.88 -6.31
N HIS A 49 12.00 -7.78 -6.16
CA HIS A 49 12.69 -6.62 -5.61
C HIS A 49 13.84 -6.19 -6.54
N TRP A 50 13.97 -4.91 -6.80
CA TRP A 50 15.12 -4.32 -7.48
C TRP A 50 15.33 -2.88 -7.07
N LYS A 51 16.51 -2.34 -7.38
CA LYS A 51 16.83 -0.92 -7.18
C LYS A 51 16.78 -0.15 -8.50
N VAL A 52 16.39 1.11 -8.40
CA VAL A 52 16.44 2.08 -9.49
C VAL A 52 17.06 3.39 -9.00
N GLU A 53 17.72 4.10 -9.89
CA GLU A 53 18.40 5.38 -9.57
C GLU A 53 18.01 6.48 -10.57
N PRO A 54 16.75 6.88 -10.62
CA PRO A 54 16.34 7.98 -11.46
C PRO A 54 16.93 9.29 -10.92
N GLU A 55 17.59 10.06 -11.79
CA GLU A 55 18.10 11.39 -11.47
C GLU A 55 19.03 11.45 -10.23
N GLY A 56 19.79 10.38 -9.97
CA GLY A 56 20.71 10.28 -8.84
C GLY A 56 20.07 10.03 -7.47
N LEU A 57 18.79 9.74 -7.43
CA LEU A 57 18.07 9.28 -6.22
C LEU A 57 17.85 7.78 -6.31
N SER A 58 18.21 7.05 -5.26
CA SER A 58 18.07 5.59 -5.21
C SER A 58 16.76 5.19 -4.53
N TYR A 59 16.08 4.19 -5.10
CA TYR A 59 14.85 3.63 -4.57
C TYR A 59 14.86 2.11 -4.64
N ASP A 60 14.30 1.48 -3.61
CA ASP A 60 13.97 0.06 -3.60
C ASP A 60 12.54 -0.13 -4.13
N ILE A 61 12.37 -1.00 -5.13
CA ILE A 61 11.06 -1.34 -5.69
C ILE A 61 10.72 -2.77 -5.30
N PHE A 62 9.53 -2.94 -4.73
CA PHE A 62 8.91 -4.23 -4.46
C PHE A 62 7.65 -4.34 -5.30
N TYR A 63 7.59 -5.34 -6.16
CA TYR A 63 6.46 -5.54 -7.06
C TYR A 63 5.90 -6.94 -6.92
N CYS A 64 4.60 -7.00 -6.66
CA CYS A 64 3.83 -8.23 -6.69
C CYS A 64 3.04 -8.33 -8.00
N LEU A 65 3.10 -9.48 -8.66
CA LEU A 65 2.37 -9.74 -9.91
C LEU A 65 0.85 -9.53 -9.81
N GLU A 66 0.33 -9.44 -8.58
CA GLU A 66 -1.07 -9.13 -8.30
C GLU A 66 -1.33 -7.62 -8.22
N LYS A 67 -0.52 -6.82 -8.93
CA LYS A 67 -0.71 -5.39 -9.14
C LYS A 67 -0.53 -4.51 -7.89
N VAL A 68 0.30 -4.93 -6.95
CA VAL A 68 0.71 -4.09 -5.82
C VAL A 68 2.20 -3.81 -5.91
N ALA A 69 2.59 -2.55 -5.71
CA ALA A 69 3.98 -2.18 -5.64
C ALA A 69 4.27 -1.21 -4.49
N PHE A 70 5.45 -1.35 -3.89
CA PHE A 70 6.06 -0.33 -3.05
C PHE A 70 7.27 0.25 -3.76
N VAL A 71 7.40 1.56 -3.72
CA VAL A 71 8.62 2.28 -4.10
C VAL A 71 9.11 3.01 -2.87
N CYS A 72 10.23 2.56 -2.31
CA CYS A 72 10.79 3.05 -1.06
C CYS A 72 12.05 3.85 -1.31
N ARG A 73 12.23 4.97 -0.62
CA ARG A 73 13.50 5.69 -0.61
C ARG A 73 14.61 4.77 -0.09
N ASP A 74 15.77 4.82 -0.72
CA ASP A 74 16.94 4.04 -0.31
C ASP A 74 17.29 4.22 1.17
N GLY A 75 17.71 3.13 1.80
CA GLY A 75 18.04 3.10 3.21
C GLY A 75 16.86 2.88 4.16
N LEU A 76 15.60 2.92 3.70
CA LEU A 76 14.44 2.64 4.57
C LEU A 76 14.17 1.13 4.72
N TYR A 77 14.44 0.36 3.70
CA TYR A 77 14.20 -1.09 3.73
C TYR A 77 15.23 -1.82 4.61
N SER A 78 14.78 -2.66 5.51
CA SER A 78 15.62 -3.36 6.48
C SER A 78 15.99 -4.80 6.09
N GLY A 79 15.72 -5.20 4.85
CA GLY A 79 16.13 -6.50 4.32
C GLY A 79 15.12 -7.62 4.40
N GLU A 80 13.90 -7.37 4.91
CA GLU A 80 12.86 -8.38 5.01
C GLU A 80 11.60 -7.99 4.24
N SER A 81 11.07 -8.91 3.46
CA SER A 81 9.78 -8.77 2.80
C SER A 81 9.06 -10.11 2.74
N VAL A 82 7.75 -10.06 2.79
CA VAL A 82 6.89 -11.24 2.80
C VAL A 82 5.74 -11.09 1.82
N LEU A 83 5.36 -12.19 1.21
CA LEU A 83 4.16 -12.33 0.42
C LEU A 83 3.30 -13.40 1.07
N TYR A 84 2.15 -13.00 1.59
CA TYR A 84 1.13 -13.94 2.02
C TYR A 84 0.21 -14.22 0.84
N SER A 85 0.38 -15.38 0.23
CA SER A 85 -0.53 -15.87 -0.80
C SER A 85 -1.72 -16.53 -0.10
N ILE A 86 -2.90 -15.95 -0.30
CA ILE A 86 -4.14 -16.60 0.09
C ILE A 86 -4.70 -17.30 -1.14
N HIS A 87 -5.56 -18.29 -0.90
CA HIS A 87 -6.16 -19.11 -1.94
C HIS A 87 -6.40 -18.34 -3.25
N SER A 88 -6.21 -19.00 -4.36
CA SER A 88 -6.06 -18.52 -5.74
C SER A 88 -7.08 -17.49 -6.28
N ASN A 89 -8.05 -17.07 -5.48
CA ASN A 89 -9.11 -16.15 -5.89
C ASN A 89 -9.18 -14.87 -5.04
N ILE A 90 -8.23 -14.64 -4.13
CA ILE A 90 -8.41 -13.67 -3.06
C ILE A 90 -7.34 -12.54 -3.08
N GLY A 91 -6.39 -12.58 -3.99
CA GLY A 91 -5.29 -11.63 -4.03
C GLY A 91 -4.15 -11.93 -3.05
N SER A 92 -3.11 -11.12 -3.04
CA SER A 92 -1.95 -11.27 -2.17
C SER A 92 -1.76 -10.08 -1.27
N LEU A 93 -1.31 -10.34 -0.06
CA LEU A 93 -0.81 -9.35 0.86
C LEU A 93 0.71 -9.28 0.76
N ILE A 94 1.24 -8.15 0.36
CA ILE A 94 2.67 -7.87 0.38
C ILE A 94 3.03 -7.10 1.65
N GLY A 95 4.10 -7.49 2.34
CA GLY A 95 4.66 -6.78 3.47
C GLY A 95 6.14 -6.49 3.28
N ILE A 96 6.59 -5.32 3.69
CA ILE A 96 8.00 -4.94 3.74
C ILE A 96 8.35 -4.45 5.14
N ARG A 97 9.52 -4.87 5.65
CA ARG A 97 10.07 -4.36 6.90
C ARG A 97 10.90 -3.13 6.61
N LEU A 98 10.57 -2.05 7.26
CA LEU A 98 11.29 -0.78 7.20
C LEU A 98 12.15 -0.58 8.46
N GLN A 99 12.87 0.53 8.55
CA GLN A 99 13.62 0.89 9.76
C GLN A 99 12.74 0.89 11.01
N ASP A 100 13.35 0.82 12.19
CA ASP A 100 12.71 0.82 13.51
C ASP A 100 11.70 -0.32 13.74
N ASP A 101 11.92 -1.46 13.06
CA ASP A 101 11.06 -2.66 13.12
C ASP A 101 9.61 -2.39 12.71
N PHE A 102 9.42 -1.41 11.84
CA PHE A 102 8.10 -1.06 11.32
C PHE A 102 7.77 -1.89 10.07
N TRP A 103 6.61 -2.52 10.07
CA TRP A 103 6.11 -3.27 8.93
C TRP A 103 5.03 -2.50 8.19
N LEU A 104 5.18 -2.41 6.88
CA LEU A 104 4.19 -1.84 5.99
C LEU A 104 3.62 -2.92 5.10
N PHE A 105 2.31 -3.13 5.19
CA PHE A 105 1.57 -4.10 4.40
C PHE A 105 0.65 -3.40 3.42
N ALA A 106 0.45 -4.03 2.25
CA ALA A 106 -0.52 -3.56 1.26
C ALA A 106 -1.26 -4.71 0.60
N HIS A 107 -2.53 -4.48 0.32
CA HIS A 107 -3.43 -5.40 -0.34
C HIS A 107 -4.31 -4.68 -1.34
N HIS A 108 -4.43 -5.26 -2.53
CA HIS A 108 -5.41 -4.86 -3.53
C HIS A 108 -6.38 -6.00 -3.75
N GLU A 109 -7.68 -5.75 -3.58
CA GLU A 109 -8.73 -6.74 -3.75
C GLU A 109 -9.62 -6.37 -4.93
N PRO A 110 -9.50 -7.08 -6.07
CA PRO A 110 -10.34 -6.83 -7.23
C PRO A 110 -11.81 -7.25 -7.04
N ASN A 111 -12.06 -8.16 -6.07
CA ASN A 111 -13.39 -8.73 -5.83
C ASN A 111 -13.89 -8.48 -4.41
N LEU A 112 -14.88 -7.62 -4.28
CA LEU A 112 -15.44 -7.17 -3.01
C LEU A 112 -16.02 -8.23 -2.06
N VAL A 113 -16.46 -9.35 -2.60
CA VAL A 113 -17.11 -10.40 -1.79
C VAL A 113 -16.13 -11.03 -0.81
N ASN A 114 -14.84 -11.03 -1.17
CA ASN A 114 -13.79 -11.66 -0.38
C ASN A 114 -13.06 -10.68 0.55
N ALA A 115 -13.16 -9.37 0.33
CA ALA A 115 -12.46 -8.35 1.12
C ALA A 115 -12.76 -8.46 2.63
N TYR A 116 -13.97 -8.85 2.98
CA TYR A 116 -14.40 -9.01 4.37
C TYR A 116 -13.58 -10.09 5.11
N HIS A 117 -13.50 -11.28 4.55
CA HIS A 117 -12.79 -12.41 5.22
C HIS A 117 -11.28 -12.23 5.23
N ILE A 118 -10.75 -11.55 4.21
CA ILE A 118 -9.32 -11.30 4.09
C ILE A 118 -8.87 -10.26 5.11
N GLY A 119 -9.57 -9.14 5.17
CA GLY A 119 -9.24 -8.08 6.11
C GLY A 119 -9.26 -8.58 7.55
N GLU A 120 -10.26 -9.35 7.94
CA GLU A 120 -10.35 -9.91 9.28
C GLU A 120 -9.21 -10.87 9.60
N PHE A 121 -8.93 -11.81 8.71
CA PHE A 121 -7.85 -12.77 8.88
C PHE A 121 -6.48 -12.10 8.99
N TYR A 122 -6.17 -11.18 8.07
CA TYR A 122 -4.87 -10.53 8.05
C TYR A 122 -4.68 -9.52 9.16
N LEU A 123 -5.69 -8.76 9.49
CA LEU A 123 -5.57 -7.82 10.59
C LEU A 123 -5.29 -8.55 11.90
N ARG A 124 -5.90 -9.71 12.14
CA ARG A 124 -5.58 -10.54 13.29
C ARG A 124 -4.15 -11.08 13.22
N GLU A 125 -3.77 -11.69 12.09
CA GLU A 125 -2.40 -12.22 11.90
C GLU A 125 -1.33 -11.14 12.05
N ILE A 126 -1.57 -9.94 11.50
CA ILE A 126 -0.66 -8.81 11.62
C ILE A 126 -0.61 -8.30 13.06
N SER A 127 -1.76 -8.11 13.72
CA SER A 127 -1.81 -7.60 15.09
C SER A 127 -1.11 -8.52 16.09
N ASP A 128 -1.19 -9.83 15.88
CA ASP A 128 -0.61 -10.80 16.79
C ASP A 128 0.91 -10.97 16.60
N ARG A 129 1.43 -10.67 15.42
CA ARG A 129 2.84 -10.91 15.06
C ARG A 129 3.73 -9.69 15.07
N PHE A 130 3.18 -8.52 14.80
CA PHE A 130 3.99 -7.32 14.55
C PHE A 130 3.73 -6.24 15.59
N ARG A 131 4.80 -5.73 16.19
CA ARG A 131 4.71 -4.72 17.24
C ARG A 131 4.33 -3.34 16.69
N LYS A 132 4.88 -2.98 15.53
CA LYS A 132 4.59 -1.73 14.83
C LYS A 132 4.27 -2.06 13.39
N ALA A 133 3.06 -1.76 12.97
CA ALA A 133 2.67 -2.04 11.60
C ALA A 133 1.65 -1.03 11.06
N ALA A 134 1.62 -0.88 9.75
CA ALA A 134 0.51 -0.28 9.03
C ALA A 134 0.07 -1.20 7.90
N PHE A 135 -1.22 -1.22 7.65
CA PHE A 135 -1.85 -1.98 6.60
C PHE A 135 -2.61 -1.04 5.68
N ILE A 136 -2.30 -1.10 4.40
CA ILE A 136 -2.90 -0.30 3.34
C ILE A 136 -3.80 -1.19 2.50
N ALA A 137 -5.02 -0.72 2.25
CA ALA A 137 -5.94 -1.40 1.36
C ALA A 137 -6.87 -0.43 0.65
N ASP A 138 -7.37 -0.84 -0.50
CA ASP A 138 -8.45 -0.17 -1.19
C ASP A 138 -9.74 -1.00 -1.06
N PHE A 139 -10.71 -0.47 -0.34
CA PHE A 139 -12.00 -1.11 -0.18
C PHE A 139 -13.12 -0.26 -0.78
N LYS A 140 -14.18 -0.90 -1.25
CA LYS A 140 -15.40 -0.14 -1.56
C LYS A 140 -16.07 0.35 -0.28
N LYS A 141 -16.62 1.55 -0.34
CA LYS A 141 -17.22 2.30 0.78
C LYS A 141 -18.19 1.49 1.69
N LYS A 142 -18.82 0.43 1.20
CA LYS A 142 -19.77 -0.39 1.98
C LYS A 142 -19.13 -1.41 2.92
N SER A 143 -17.85 -1.71 2.76
CA SER A 143 -17.12 -2.71 3.60
C SER A 143 -16.60 -2.13 4.92
N TYR A 144 -16.95 -0.91 5.20
CA TYR A 144 -16.32 0.01 6.15
C TYR A 144 -16.64 -0.26 7.64
N SER A 145 -17.84 -0.69 7.95
CA SER A 145 -18.29 -0.72 9.36
C SER A 145 -17.62 -1.79 10.20
N TRP A 146 -17.29 -2.92 9.62
CA TRP A 146 -16.71 -4.04 10.36
C TRP A 146 -15.21 -3.84 10.67
N VAL A 147 -14.51 -3.07 9.85
CA VAL A 147 -13.08 -2.84 10.03
C VAL A 147 -12.82 -1.98 11.27
N GLN A 148 -13.72 -1.06 11.58
CA GLN A 148 -13.64 -0.21 12.79
C GLN A 148 -13.72 -1.01 14.09
N GLU A 149 -14.29 -2.20 14.04
CA GLU A 149 -14.55 -3.02 15.24
C GLU A 149 -13.43 -3.99 15.55
N THR A 150 -12.49 -4.24 14.61
CA THR A 150 -11.70 -5.46 14.72
C THR A 150 -10.33 -5.27 15.37
N VAL A 151 -9.47 -4.38 14.89
CA VAL A 151 -8.11 -4.24 15.47
C VAL A 151 -7.40 -2.97 14.99
N GLY A 152 -6.81 -2.21 15.91
CA GLY A 152 -5.99 -1.07 15.58
C GLY A 152 -6.78 0.21 15.27
N LYS A 153 -6.08 1.24 14.85
CA LYS A 153 -6.68 2.53 14.50
C LYS A 153 -6.84 2.66 12.99
N LEU A 154 -8.06 2.96 12.57
CA LEU A 154 -8.39 3.18 11.17
C LEU A 154 -8.29 4.67 10.82
N TYR A 155 -7.62 4.94 9.71
CA TYR A 155 -7.54 6.26 9.09
C TYR A 155 -8.07 6.20 7.67
N CYS A 156 -8.99 7.10 7.34
CA CYS A 156 -9.44 7.33 5.98
C CYS A 156 -9.90 8.78 5.84
N ILE A 157 -9.86 9.29 4.62
CA ILE A 157 -10.37 10.63 4.33
C ILE A 157 -11.89 10.60 4.28
N ALA A 158 -12.52 11.55 4.98
CA ALA A 158 -13.92 11.87 4.79
C ALA A 158 -14.09 12.51 3.40
N LEU A 159 -14.79 11.80 2.51
CA LEU A 159 -15.03 12.30 1.16
C LEU A 159 -16.16 13.35 1.16
N PRO A 160 -16.07 14.40 0.35
CA PRO A 160 -17.13 15.37 0.20
C PRO A 160 -18.45 14.72 -0.20
N GLU A 161 -19.57 15.32 0.23
CA GLU A 161 -20.91 14.87 -0.14
C GLU A 161 -21.07 14.94 -1.67
N GLY A 162 -21.51 13.84 -2.29
CA GLY A 162 -21.63 13.75 -3.75
C GLY A 162 -20.38 13.21 -4.48
N TYR A 163 -19.24 13.07 -3.80
CA TYR A 163 -18.06 12.42 -4.35
C TYR A 163 -18.09 10.92 -4.03
N TYR A 164 -18.21 10.09 -5.06
CA TYR A 164 -18.29 8.62 -4.93
C TYR A 164 -17.17 7.95 -5.74
N PRO A 165 -15.93 7.93 -5.26
CA PRO A 165 -14.89 7.14 -5.89
C PRO A 165 -15.26 5.65 -5.82
N HIS A 166 -14.80 4.87 -6.78
CA HIS A 166 -15.04 3.42 -6.79
C HIS A 166 -14.41 2.74 -5.57
N THR A 167 -13.25 3.24 -5.14
CA THR A 167 -12.51 2.75 -3.98
C THR A 167 -12.00 3.91 -3.12
N VAL A 168 -11.75 3.64 -1.86
CA VAL A 168 -11.12 4.57 -0.91
C VAL A 168 -9.87 3.90 -0.36
N ASN A 169 -8.76 4.64 -0.30
CA ASN A 169 -7.55 4.16 0.33
C ASN A 169 -7.70 4.21 1.86
N TYR A 170 -7.49 3.08 2.50
CA TYR A 170 -7.51 2.94 3.95
C TYR A 170 -6.12 2.65 4.47
N LEU A 171 -5.84 3.19 5.64
CA LEU A 171 -4.67 2.90 6.43
C LEU A 171 -5.09 2.41 7.81
N PHE A 172 -4.66 1.22 8.19
CA PHE A 172 -4.78 0.69 9.54
C PHE A 172 -3.44 0.74 10.21
N THR A 173 -3.38 1.16 11.47
CA THR A 173 -2.12 1.20 12.20
C THR A 173 -2.20 0.41 13.49
N ILE A 174 -1.10 -0.23 13.86
CA ILE A 174 -0.88 -0.96 15.09
C ILE A 174 0.29 -0.30 15.80
N HIS A 175 0.02 0.32 16.96
CA HIS A 175 1.01 1.05 17.77
C HIS A 175 1.78 2.15 17.03
N VAL A 176 1.17 2.73 16.01
CA VAL A 176 1.69 3.85 15.22
C VAL A 176 0.59 4.88 15.07
N ALA A 177 0.90 6.15 15.21
CA ALA A 177 -0.07 7.22 15.00
C ALA A 177 0.03 7.78 13.59
N CYS A 178 -1.12 8.09 12.98
CA CYS A 178 -1.17 8.93 11.78
C CYS A 178 -1.36 10.38 12.24
N THR A 179 -0.41 11.23 11.91
CA THR A 179 -0.37 12.63 12.36
C THR A 179 -0.93 13.58 11.31
N ASP A 180 -0.88 13.19 10.05
CA ASP A 180 -1.43 13.97 8.94
C ASP A 180 -2.04 13.08 7.86
N LEU A 181 -3.11 13.57 7.20
CA LEU A 181 -3.87 12.81 6.21
C LEU A 181 -4.62 13.76 5.27
N TYR A 182 -4.30 13.72 3.96
CA TYR A 182 -5.00 14.50 2.95
C TYR A 182 -4.94 13.87 1.54
N LEU A 183 -5.83 14.33 0.64
CA LEU A 183 -5.78 13.99 -0.77
C LEU A 183 -4.80 14.91 -1.50
N LEU A 184 -4.02 14.34 -2.42
CA LEU A 184 -3.13 15.12 -3.27
C LEU A 184 -3.91 15.69 -4.44
N GLU A 185 -3.82 16.99 -4.62
CA GLU A 185 -4.44 17.70 -5.73
C GLU A 185 -3.67 17.49 -7.06
N GLY A 186 -4.35 17.72 -8.17
CA GLY A 186 -3.74 17.65 -9.52
C GLY A 186 -3.70 16.28 -10.16
N TYR A 187 -4.37 15.29 -9.56
CA TYR A 187 -4.54 13.91 -10.09
C TYR A 187 -6.01 13.60 -10.40
N SER A 188 -6.80 14.63 -10.65
CA SER A 188 -8.27 14.61 -10.71
C SER A 188 -8.88 13.92 -11.93
N GLU A 189 -8.08 13.52 -12.91
CA GLU A 189 -8.59 12.81 -14.10
C GLU A 189 -9.02 11.37 -13.83
N THR A 190 -8.86 10.91 -12.59
CA THR A 190 -9.22 9.57 -12.17
C THR A 190 -10.09 9.59 -10.95
N SER A 191 -10.96 8.60 -10.86
CA SER A 191 -11.82 8.36 -9.70
C SER A 191 -11.07 8.13 -8.39
N ASN A 192 -9.75 7.92 -8.44
CA ASN A 192 -8.91 7.59 -7.30
C ASN A 192 -7.75 8.57 -7.18
N GLN A 193 -7.90 9.55 -6.31
CA GLN A 193 -6.81 10.48 -5.99
C GLN A 193 -5.78 9.83 -5.07
N PRO A 194 -4.48 10.11 -5.24
CA PRO A 194 -3.47 9.70 -4.27
C PRO A 194 -3.76 10.29 -2.90
N THR A 195 -3.58 9.47 -1.87
CA THR A 195 -3.79 9.85 -0.47
C THR A 195 -2.45 9.89 0.23
N PHE A 196 -2.18 11.00 0.90
CA PHE A 196 -0.99 11.18 1.73
C PHE A 196 -1.29 10.83 3.17
N PHE A 197 -0.38 10.11 3.82
CA PHE A 197 -0.39 9.78 5.24
C PHE A 197 0.98 10.12 5.83
N GLU A 198 1.00 10.78 6.98
CA GLU A 198 2.21 10.94 7.78
C GLU A 198 2.09 10.13 9.06
N LEU A 199 3.08 9.25 9.31
CA LEU A 199 3.12 8.37 10.47
C LEU A 199 4.25 8.77 11.42
N ASP A 200 3.93 8.78 12.70
CA ASP A 200 4.87 8.87 13.81
C ASP A 200 5.27 7.44 14.22
N ILE A 201 6.48 7.00 13.83
CA ILE A 201 6.96 5.62 13.94
C ILE A 201 7.94 5.47 15.09
#